data_82938045e38a654638655edddce17ec5
#
_entry.id   82938045e38a654638655edddce17ec5
#
_cell.length_a   1.000
_cell.length_b   1.000
_cell.length_c   1.000
_cell.angle_alpha   90.00
_cell.angle_beta   90.00
_cell.angle_gamma   90.00
#
_symmetry.space_group_name_H-M   'P 1'
#
loop_
_entity.id
_entity.type
_entity.pdbx_description
1 polymer ?
#
loop_
_entity_poly.entity_id
_entity_poly.type
_entity_poly.pdbx_seq_one_letter_code
_entity_poly.pdbx_strand_id
1 'polypeptide(L)'
;MEQHNTHNGFFLQCTDYAVSGEAFDLCYDFSEHMLATTPQPKIAALSKYYNSSSYISHAKHRKSIFDSVYFSVRKLTIKRKLKWVSSCYCEGASILDFGAGVGHFVRSAQAKGWVSMGLETNQKARNIANSKKPATVFDTNHIESIKPQSQSAITLWHVLEHLPDYKQQLNKLKTLLKPSGRLFIAVPNFRSYDAAYFQQHWAAYDVPRHLWHFSKKAMVSIFDELDMEIERTHPMIFDAFYVSLLSTKYQSGRYKLFKALWVGFLSNLKATKTGEYSSLVFVVKHKNN
;
A
#
# COMPACT_ATOMS: atom_id res chain seq x y z
N MET A 1 -16.52 18.69 16.65
CA MET A 1 -17.43 17.81 15.85
C MET A 1 -17.86 18.62 14.64
N GLU A 2 -17.03 18.67 13.60
CA GLU A 2 -17.41 19.27 12.34
C GLU A 2 -18.03 18.18 11.46
N GLN A 3 -19.32 18.31 11.20
CA GLN A 3 -20.01 17.55 10.19
C GLN A 3 -19.44 17.97 8.84
N HIS A 4 -18.54 17.19 8.27
CA HIS A 4 -18.26 17.26 6.84
C HIS A 4 -19.52 16.83 6.11
N ASN A 5 -20.31 17.79 5.74
CA ASN A 5 -21.43 17.63 4.84
C ASN A 5 -20.87 17.49 3.40
N THR A 6 -20.25 16.35 3.15
CA THR A 6 -19.70 16.00 1.84
C THR A 6 -20.80 15.36 1.01
N HIS A 7 -20.90 15.71 -0.25
CA HIS A 7 -21.75 15.05 -1.26
C HIS A 7 -21.20 13.62 -1.50
N ASN A 8 -21.33 12.74 -0.52
CA ASN A 8 -20.87 11.36 -0.61
C ASN A 8 -21.93 10.51 -1.30
N GLY A 9 -21.63 10.02 -2.48
CA GLY A 9 -22.49 9.09 -3.20
C GLY A 9 -22.15 7.64 -2.81
N PHE A 10 -23.18 6.83 -2.48
CA PHE A 10 -23.01 5.38 -2.35
C PHE A 10 -22.41 4.80 -3.63
N PHE A 11 -21.34 4.03 -3.51
CA PHE A 11 -20.69 3.38 -4.64
C PHE A 11 -21.02 1.89 -4.68
N LEU A 12 -20.69 1.14 -3.64
CA LEU A 12 -21.08 -0.26 -3.45
C LEU A 12 -20.84 -0.72 -2.00
N GLN A 13 -21.47 -1.83 -1.60
CA GLN A 13 -21.27 -2.46 -0.31
C GLN A 13 -20.31 -3.64 -0.43
N CYS A 14 -19.30 -3.71 0.46
CA CYS A 14 -18.30 -4.77 0.55
C CYS A 14 -18.39 -5.50 1.88
N THR A 15 -17.98 -6.77 1.89
CA THR A 15 -17.88 -7.58 3.10
C THR A 15 -16.42 -7.77 3.50
N ASP A 16 -16.13 -7.74 4.80
CA ASP A 16 -14.82 -8.19 5.32
C ASP A 16 -14.71 -9.72 5.25
N TYR A 17 -14.27 -10.22 4.12
CA TYR A 17 -14.07 -11.67 3.91
C TYR A 17 -12.87 -12.24 4.68
N ALA A 18 -12.02 -11.39 5.24
CA ALA A 18 -10.76 -11.83 5.85
C ALA A 18 -10.89 -12.14 7.34
N VAL A 19 -11.75 -11.41 8.08
CA VAL A 19 -11.79 -11.48 9.55
C VAL A 19 -13.21 -11.52 10.10
N SER A 20 -13.98 -10.44 9.95
CA SER A 20 -15.22 -10.25 10.72
C SER A 20 -16.51 -10.74 10.04
N GLY A 21 -16.52 -10.77 8.70
CA GLY A 21 -17.76 -10.98 7.93
C GLY A 21 -18.70 -9.78 7.93
N GLU A 22 -18.33 -8.67 8.59
CA GLU A 22 -19.14 -7.44 8.63
C GLU A 22 -19.19 -6.77 7.26
N ALA A 23 -20.32 -6.09 6.96
CA ALA A 23 -20.49 -5.32 5.74
C ALA A 23 -20.16 -3.84 5.97
N PHE A 24 -19.54 -3.23 4.96
CA PHE A 24 -19.17 -1.81 4.94
C PHE A 24 -19.54 -1.21 3.60
N ASP A 25 -19.98 0.04 3.61
CA ASP A 25 -20.25 0.76 2.38
C ASP A 25 -18.98 1.48 1.89
N LEU A 26 -18.78 1.48 0.59
CA LEU A 26 -17.84 2.38 -0.08
C LEU A 26 -18.61 3.58 -0.59
N CYS A 27 -18.25 4.76 -0.12
CA CYS A 27 -18.89 6.02 -0.51
C CYS A 27 -17.91 6.85 -1.32
N TYR A 28 -18.36 7.38 -2.46
CA TYR A 28 -17.55 8.23 -3.31
C TYR A 28 -17.51 9.65 -2.76
N ASP A 29 -16.32 10.12 -2.45
CA ASP A 29 -16.07 11.53 -2.17
C ASP A 29 -15.78 12.26 -3.49
N PHE A 30 -16.73 13.08 -3.93
CA PHE A 30 -16.61 13.80 -5.20
C PHE A 30 -15.57 14.92 -5.14
N SER A 31 -15.34 15.51 -3.98
CA SER A 31 -14.34 16.57 -3.80
C SER A 31 -12.92 16.01 -3.87
N GLU A 32 -12.68 14.88 -3.25
CA GLU A 32 -11.38 14.22 -3.18
C GLU A 32 -11.14 13.20 -4.31
N HIS A 33 -12.14 12.92 -5.13
CA HIS A 33 -12.08 11.96 -6.24
C HIS A 33 -11.65 10.53 -5.82
N MET A 34 -12.01 10.10 -4.63
CA MET A 34 -11.68 8.79 -4.06
C MET A 34 -12.89 8.15 -3.38
N LEU A 35 -12.73 6.89 -2.91
CA LEU A 35 -13.75 6.25 -2.08
C LEU A 35 -13.28 6.22 -0.63
N ALA A 36 -14.25 6.31 0.29
CA ALA A 36 -14.07 6.09 1.71
C ALA A 36 -14.88 4.90 2.17
N THR A 37 -14.32 4.06 3.03
CA THR A 37 -15.04 3.00 3.75
C THR A 37 -15.93 3.64 4.82
N THR A 38 -17.20 3.25 4.88
CA THR A 38 -18.18 3.84 5.80
C THR A 38 -19.05 2.75 6.46
N PRO A 39 -19.25 2.80 7.81
CA PRO A 39 -18.55 3.66 8.74
C PRO A 39 -17.09 3.24 8.94
N GLN A 40 -16.20 4.21 9.11
CA GLN A 40 -14.82 3.87 9.49
C GLN A 40 -14.79 3.42 10.96
N PRO A 41 -14.13 2.29 11.27
CA PRO A 41 -13.96 1.87 12.66
C PRO A 41 -13.18 2.90 13.47
N LYS A 42 -13.55 3.09 14.72
CA LYS A 42 -12.72 3.90 15.64
C LYS A 42 -11.31 3.31 15.73
N ILE A 43 -10.28 4.17 15.85
CA ILE A 43 -8.86 3.76 15.88
C ILE A 43 -8.62 2.64 16.89
N ALA A 44 -9.20 2.71 18.10
CA ALA A 44 -9.10 1.68 19.13
C ALA A 44 -9.69 0.32 18.71
N ALA A 45 -10.67 0.30 17.79
CA ALA A 45 -11.30 -0.91 17.29
C ALA A 45 -10.62 -1.50 16.04
N LEU A 46 -9.74 -0.76 15.38
CA LEU A 46 -9.08 -1.23 14.16
C LEU A 46 -8.29 -2.52 14.40
N SER A 47 -7.67 -2.67 15.56
CA SER A 47 -6.85 -3.86 15.90
C SER A 47 -7.60 -5.19 15.76
N LYS A 48 -8.93 -5.21 15.98
CA LYS A 48 -9.73 -6.44 15.82
C LYS A 48 -9.72 -6.98 14.39
N TYR A 49 -9.63 -6.09 13.38
CA TYR A 49 -9.63 -6.46 11.97
C TYR A 49 -8.26 -6.92 11.45
N TYR A 50 -7.19 -6.78 12.26
CA TYR A 50 -5.84 -7.27 11.94
C TYR A 50 -5.50 -8.60 12.62
N ASN A 51 -6.39 -9.14 13.45
CA ASN A 51 -6.16 -10.37 14.21
C ASN A 51 -6.32 -11.67 13.39
N SER A 52 -6.09 -11.64 12.07
CA SER A 52 -6.05 -12.86 11.29
C SER A 52 -4.70 -13.56 11.42
N SER A 53 -4.72 -14.88 11.65
CA SER A 53 -3.52 -15.73 11.60
C SER A 53 -2.79 -15.66 10.25
N SER A 54 -3.49 -15.24 9.19
CA SER A 54 -2.97 -15.08 7.84
C SER A 54 -2.00 -13.91 7.70
N TYR A 55 -2.16 -12.80 8.44
CA TYR A 55 -1.27 -11.64 8.35
C TYR A 55 0.19 -11.99 8.72
N ILE A 56 0.39 -12.95 9.62
CA ILE A 56 1.74 -13.36 10.10
C ILE A 56 2.19 -14.68 9.46
N SER A 57 1.27 -15.55 9.00
CA SER A 57 1.59 -16.90 8.51
C SER A 57 2.38 -16.90 7.20
N HIS A 58 2.24 -15.86 6.38
CA HIS A 58 3.05 -15.68 5.16
C HIS A 58 4.55 -15.46 5.41
N ALA A 59 4.98 -15.35 6.69
CA ALA A 59 6.39 -15.13 7.03
C ALA A 59 7.20 -16.41 7.19
N LYS A 60 6.62 -17.61 7.40
CA LYS A 60 7.39 -18.72 8.01
C LYS A 60 7.45 -20.08 7.32
N HIS A 61 6.61 -20.48 6.36
CA HIS A 61 6.69 -21.87 5.85
C HIS A 61 6.46 -22.02 4.33
N ARG A 62 7.46 -22.64 3.66
CA ARG A 62 7.30 -23.23 2.33
C ARG A 62 6.64 -24.61 2.49
N LYS A 63 5.32 -24.70 2.43
CA LYS A 63 4.60 -26.00 2.48
C LYS A 63 3.82 -26.33 1.21
N SER A 64 3.72 -25.39 0.26
CA SER A 64 2.93 -25.54 -0.95
C SER A 64 3.63 -24.95 -2.18
N ILE A 65 3.29 -25.45 -3.38
CA ILE A 65 3.71 -24.85 -4.66
C ILE A 65 3.25 -23.38 -4.73
N PHE A 66 2.07 -23.06 -4.18
CA PHE A 66 1.57 -21.69 -4.09
C PHE A 66 2.47 -20.78 -3.25
N ASP A 67 3.01 -21.28 -2.15
CA ASP A 67 3.95 -20.51 -1.33
C ASP A 67 5.24 -20.22 -2.09
N SER A 68 5.73 -21.18 -2.88
CA SER A 68 6.93 -21.00 -3.70
C SER A 68 6.72 -19.95 -4.79
N VAL A 69 5.57 -19.93 -5.45
CA VAL A 69 5.19 -18.90 -6.41
C VAL A 69 5.07 -17.54 -5.72
N TYR A 70 4.37 -17.47 -4.58
CA TYR A 70 4.24 -16.25 -3.80
C TYR A 70 5.60 -15.68 -3.39
N PHE A 71 6.52 -16.50 -2.88
CA PHE A 71 7.88 -16.07 -2.50
C PHE A 71 8.67 -15.56 -3.72
N SER A 72 8.51 -16.20 -4.88
CA SER A 72 9.18 -15.78 -6.11
C SER A 72 8.65 -14.44 -6.61
N VAL A 73 7.32 -14.27 -6.65
CA VAL A 73 6.67 -13.01 -7.01
C VAL A 73 7.08 -11.90 -6.03
N ARG A 74 7.08 -12.17 -4.72
CA ARG A 74 7.54 -11.20 -3.71
C ARG A 74 8.98 -10.77 -3.95
N LYS A 75 9.89 -11.72 -4.24
CA LYS A 75 11.29 -11.40 -4.55
C LYS A 75 11.43 -10.53 -5.79
N LEU A 76 10.66 -10.82 -6.84
CA LEU A 76 10.62 -10.00 -8.06
C LEU A 76 10.06 -8.60 -7.80
N THR A 77 8.99 -8.50 -7.01
CA THR A 77 8.39 -7.21 -6.63
C THR A 77 9.38 -6.36 -5.83
N ILE A 78 10.07 -6.95 -4.84
CA ILE A 78 11.11 -6.24 -4.08
C ILE A 78 12.24 -5.76 -5.00
N LYS A 79 12.71 -6.60 -5.93
CA LYS A 79 13.73 -6.20 -6.91
C LYS A 79 13.27 -5.01 -7.76
N ARG A 80 12.00 -4.99 -8.19
CA ARG A 80 11.42 -3.85 -8.95
C ARG A 80 11.33 -2.60 -8.09
N LYS A 81 10.82 -2.71 -6.87
CA LYS A 81 10.78 -1.59 -5.91
C LYS A 81 12.18 -0.99 -5.70
N LEU A 82 13.18 -1.84 -5.45
CA LEU A 82 14.57 -1.40 -5.34
C LEU A 82 15.08 -0.74 -6.62
N LYS A 83 14.74 -1.28 -7.81
CA LYS A 83 15.11 -0.67 -9.10
C LYS A 83 14.53 0.73 -9.26
N TRP A 84 13.27 0.95 -8.88
CA TRP A 84 12.64 2.27 -8.95
C TRP A 84 13.34 3.27 -8.03
N VAL A 85 13.64 2.88 -6.79
CA VAL A 85 14.36 3.74 -5.85
C VAL A 85 15.80 3.98 -6.31
N SER A 86 16.52 2.95 -6.81
CA SER A 86 17.90 3.09 -7.28
C SER A 86 18.03 3.89 -8.60
N SER A 87 16.94 4.07 -9.35
CA SER A 87 16.96 4.98 -10.50
C SER A 87 17.09 6.46 -10.10
N CYS A 88 16.85 6.77 -8.84
CA CYS A 88 16.93 8.12 -8.28
C CYS A 88 18.13 8.34 -7.37
N TYR A 89 18.73 7.27 -6.81
CA TYR A 89 19.74 7.37 -5.75
C TYR A 89 20.84 6.33 -5.86
N CYS A 90 22.06 6.76 -5.48
CA CYS A 90 23.24 5.91 -5.39
C CYS A 90 23.35 5.20 -4.04
N GLU A 91 24.38 4.37 -3.89
CA GLU A 91 24.80 3.78 -2.62
C GLU A 91 24.98 4.84 -1.53
N GLY A 92 24.68 4.49 -0.28
CA GLY A 92 24.73 5.40 0.86
C GLY A 92 23.51 6.30 1.05
N ALA A 93 22.52 6.25 0.14
CA ALA A 93 21.28 6.99 0.30
C ALA A 93 20.52 6.56 1.55
N SER A 94 19.95 7.53 2.28
CA SER A 94 19.09 7.30 3.45
C SER A 94 17.67 6.98 3.03
N ILE A 95 17.12 5.84 3.49
CA ILE A 95 15.78 5.36 3.13
C ILE A 95 14.99 5.03 4.38
N LEU A 96 13.79 5.59 4.46
CA LEU A 96 12.78 5.26 5.46
C LEU A 96 11.65 4.46 4.82
N ASP A 97 11.40 3.23 5.28
CA ASP A 97 10.27 2.41 4.87
C ASP A 97 9.16 2.52 5.93
N PHE A 98 8.11 3.27 5.64
CA PHE A 98 6.99 3.48 6.56
C PHE A 98 5.94 2.38 6.34
N GLY A 99 5.61 1.64 7.41
CA GLY A 99 4.83 0.40 7.33
C GLY A 99 5.70 -0.79 6.85
N ALA A 100 6.90 -0.94 7.41
CA ALA A 100 7.93 -1.88 6.93
C ALA A 100 7.56 -3.36 7.10
N GLY A 101 6.50 -3.69 7.84
CA GLY A 101 6.10 -5.06 8.14
C GLY A 101 7.24 -5.86 8.76
N VAL A 102 7.52 -7.03 8.20
CA VAL A 102 8.63 -7.90 8.65
C VAL A 102 10.01 -7.49 8.05
N GLY A 103 10.15 -6.29 7.52
CA GLY A 103 11.41 -5.68 7.13
C GLY A 103 12.07 -6.24 5.86
N HIS A 104 11.31 -6.88 4.96
CA HIS A 104 11.89 -7.45 3.75
C HIS A 104 12.51 -6.40 2.82
N PHE A 105 11.83 -5.27 2.61
CA PHE A 105 12.33 -4.18 1.77
C PHE A 105 13.56 -3.54 2.42
N VAL A 106 13.48 -3.20 3.72
CA VAL A 106 14.58 -2.60 4.50
C VAL A 106 15.85 -3.44 4.37
N ARG A 107 15.78 -4.75 4.66
CA ARG A 107 16.95 -5.64 4.55
C ARG A 107 17.49 -5.72 3.11
N SER A 108 16.60 -5.71 2.13
CA SER A 108 17.04 -5.76 0.72
C SER A 108 17.67 -4.45 0.26
N ALA A 109 17.25 -3.33 0.84
CA ALA A 109 17.86 -2.01 0.63
C ALA A 109 19.25 -1.93 1.26
N GLN A 110 19.39 -2.43 2.50
CA GLN A 110 20.70 -2.52 3.19
C GLN A 110 21.70 -3.39 2.40
N ALA A 111 21.23 -4.52 1.85
CA ALA A 111 22.08 -5.37 1.01
C ALA A 111 22.52 -4.70 -0.31
N LYS A 112 21.95 -3.53 -0.65
CA LYS A 112 22.35 -2.65 -1.74
C LYS A 112 23.27 -1.50 -1.31
N GLY A 113 23.73 -1.51 -0.06
CA GLY A 113 24.57 -0.46 0.49
C GLY A 113 23.82 0.81 0.92
N TRP A 114 22.49 0.78 1.05
CA TRP A 114 21.71 1.92 1.49
C TRP A 114 21.56 1.97 3.01
N VAL A 115 21.58 3.17 3.56
CA VAL A 115 21.28 3.40 4.99
C VAL A 115 19.78 3.37 5.15
N SER A 116 19.21 2.20 5.45
CA SER A 116 17.76 2.04 5.50
C SER A 116 17.26 1.59 6.88
N MET A 117 16.14 2.19 7.29
CA MET A 117 15.37 1.84 8.47
C MET A 117 13.89 1.67 8.11
N GLY A 118 13.15 0.96 8.96
CA GLY A 118 11.71 0.81 8.83
C GLY A 118 10.97 1.30 10.07
N LEU A 119 9.74 1.74 9.89
CA LEU A 119 8.78 1.98 10.95
C LEU A 119 7.59 1.04 10.78
N GLU A 120 7.13 0.43 11.87
CA GLU A 120 6.03 -0.54 11.85
C GLU A 120 5.27 -0.50 13.19
N THR A 121 3.93 -0.45 13.14
CA THR A 121 3.07 -0.43 14.33
C THR A 121 2.97 -1.79 15.01
N ASN A 122 3.01 -2.87 14.23
CA ASN A 122 2.80 -4.23 14.75
C ASN A 122 4.05 -4.78 15.41
N GLN A 123 4.01 -4.95 16.76
CA GLN A 123 5.12 -5.47 17.55
C GLN A 123 5.60 -6.86 17.09
N LYS A 124 4.68 -7.75 16.68
CA LYS A 124 5.07 -9.10 16.23
C LYS A 124 5.84 -9.03 14.91
N ALA A 125 5.44 -8.13 14.00
CA ALA A 125 6.15 -7.88 12.75
C ALA A 125 7.55 -7.32 13.01
N ARG A 126 7.68 -6.35 13.92
CA ARG A 126 9.00 -5.80 14.34
C ARG A 126 9.90 -6.87 14.95
N ASN A 127 9.37 -7.75 15.80
CA ASN A 127 10.14 -8.84 16.39
C ASN A 127 10.69 -9.80 15.33
N ILE A 128 9.89 -10.12 14.29
CA ILE A 128 10.32 -10.93 13.15
C ILE A 128 11.37 -10.16 12.33
N ALA A 129 11.14 -8.88 12.05
CA ALA A 129 12.06 -8.05 11.30
C ALA A 129 13.44 -7.97 11.98
N ASN A 130 13.46 -7.83 13.31
CA ASN A 130 14.65 -7.64 14.12
C ASN A 130 15.21 -8.95 14.70
N SER A 131 14.73 -10.11 14.27
CA SER A 131 15.26 -11.43 14.73
C SER A 131 16.72 -11.63 14.37
N LYS A 132 17.25 -10.87 13.41
CA LYS A 132 18.68 -10.77 13.07
C LYS A 132 19.18 -9.39 13.44
N LYS A 133 20.29 -9.31 14.16
CA LYS A 133 20.93 -8.05 14.55
C LYS A 133 21.72 -7.44 13.38
N PRO A 134 21.87 -6.11 13.34
CA PRO A 134 21.24 -5.10 14.20
C PRO A 134 19.74 -4.90 13.93
N ALA A 135 19.02 -4.33 14.90
CA ALA A 135 17.63 -3.93 14.74
C ALA A 135 17.53 -2.81 13.69
N THR A 136 16.57 -2.95 12.79
CA THR A 136 16.40 -2.03 11.65
C THR A 136 14.96 -1.56 11.44
N VAL A 137 14.01 -2.15 12.18
CA VAL A 137 12.60 -1.77 12.15
C VAL A 137 12.16 -1.38 13.56
N PHE A 138 11.70 -0.14 13.69
CA PHE A 138 11.34 0.49 14.95
C PHE A 138 9.83 0.73 15.05
N ASP A 139 9.36 1.13 16.23
CA ASP A 139 7.98 1.58 16.42
C ASP A 139 7.73 2.89 15.64
N THR A 140 6.49 3.13 15.22
CA THR A 140 6.14 4.35 14.47
C THR A 140 6.41 5.63 15.25
N ASN A 141 6.37 5.62 16.60
CA ASN A 141 6.73 6.75 17.44
C ASN A 141 8.20 7.18 17.25
N HIS A 142 9.06 6.29 16.74
CA HIS A 142 10.45 6.63 16.44
C HIS A 142 10.58 7.70 15.34
N ILE A 143 9.51 7.99 14.61
CA ILE A 143 9.47 9.07 13.60
C ILE A 143 9.85 10.42 14.19
N GLU A 144 9.55 10.67 15.47
CA GLU A 144 9.87 11.93 16.15
C GLU A 144 11.37 12.12 16.38
N SER A 145 12.17 11.06 16.37
CA SER A 145 13.62 11.12 16.50
C SER A 145 14.36 11.29 15.17
N ILE A 146 13.65 11.20 14.05
CA ILE A 146 14.25 11.34 12.71
C ILE A 146 14.42 12.83 12.41
N LYS A 147 15.65 13.22 12.08
CA LYS A 147 15.96 14.62 11.76
C LYS A 147 15.20 15.07 10.51
N PRO A 148 14.62 16.29 10.50
CA PRO A 148 14.07 16.88 9.29
C PRO A 148 15.09 16.87 8.14
N GLN A 149 14.61 16.78 6.92
CA GLN A 149 15.41 16.81 5.68
C GLN A 149 16.60 15.82 5.66
N SER A 150 16.43 14.65 6.31
CA SER A 150 17.48 13.63 6.41
C SER A 150 17.30 12.45 5.48
N GLN A 151 16.09 12.22 4.95
CA GLN A 151 15.78 11.06 4.14
C GLN A 151 15.88 11.36 2.65
N SER A 152 16.66 10.55 1.93
CA SER A 152 16.76 10.64 0.47
C SER A 152 15.51 10.06 -0.18
N ALA A 153 14.99 8.96 0.37
CA ALA A 153 13.74 8.36 -0.05
C ALA A 153 12.90 7.94 1.16
N ILE A 154 11.58 8.07 1.03
CA ILE A 154 10.62 7.50 1.96
C ILE A 154 9.68 6.62 1.15
N THR A 155 9.42 5.38 1.62
CA THR A 155 8.59 4.41 0.90
C THR A 155 7.38 4.01 1.74
N LEU A 156 6.20 3.95 1.09
CA LEU A 156 4.95 3.43 1.63
C LEU A 156 4.42 2.36 0.66
N TRP A 157 4.53 1.10 1.02
CA TRP A 157 4.12 -0.01 0.16
C TRP A 157 2.81 -0.62 0.63
N HIS A 158 1.68 -0.13 0.14
CA HIS A 158 0.32 -0.48 0.60
C HIS A 158 0.15 -0.15 2.08
N VAL A 159 0.27 1.11 2.41
CA VAL A 159 0.20 1.64 3.77
C VAL A 159 -0.73 2.85 3.84
N LEU A 160 -0.71 3.73 2.84
CA LEU A 160 -1.43 4.99 2.87
C LEU A 160 -2.94 4.78 3.05
N GLU A 161 -3.49 3.74 2.42
CA GLU A 161 -4.89 3.34 2.47
C GLU A 161 -5.38 2.91 3.87
N HIS A 162 -4.44 2.55 4.75
CA HIS A 162 -4.73 2.14 6.13
C HIS A 162 -4.67 3.27 7.15
N LEU A 163 -4.13 4.44 6.78
CA LEU A 163 -3.87 5.53 7.72
C LEU A 163 -5.14 6.36 7.93
N PRO A 164 -5.68 6.45 9.17
CA PRO A 164 -6.85 7.29 9.42
C PRO A 164 -6.62 8.75 9.03
N ASP A 165 -5.49 9.32 9.44
CA ASP A 165 -5.11 10.71 9.21
C ASP A 165 -4.00 10.81 8.15
N TYR A 166 -4.23 10.24 6.95
CA TYR A 166 -3.21 10.12 5.91
C TYR A 166 -2.62 11.49 5.49
N LYS A 167 -3.42 12.57 5.45
CA LYS A 167 -2.93 13.92 5.09
C LYS A 167 -1.91 14.44 6.10
N GLN A 168 -2.21 14.29 7.40
CA GLN A 168 -1.28 14.67 8.47
C GLN A 168 0.01 13.85 8.41
N GLN A 169 -0.13 12.53 8.18
CA GLN A 169 1.03 11.65 8.07
C GLN A 169 1.91 12.00 6.86
N LEU A 170 1.31 12.30 5.70
CA LEU A 170 2.05 12.75 4.52
C LEU A 170 2.79 14.05 4.78
N ASN A 171 2.17 15.03 5.46
CA ASN A 171 2.83 16.26 5.87
C ASN A 171 4.05 15.99 6.76
N LYS A 172 3.93 15.11 7.75
CA LYS A 172 5.06 14.70 8.60
C LYS A 172 6.18 14.08 7.77
N LEU A 173 5.85 13.15 6.88
CA LEU A 173 6.84 12.49 6.01
C LEU A 173 7.52 13.48 5.06
N LYS A 174 6.77 14.47 4.53
CA LYS A 174 7.33 15.56 3.71
C LYS A 174 8.45 16.30 4.45
N THR A 175 8.27 16.62 5.74
CA THR A 175 9.30 17.33 6.52
C THR A 175 10.60 16.56 6.71
N LEU A 176 10.54 15.21 6.66
CA LEU A 176 11.71 14.35 6.80
C LEU A 176 12.50 14.22 5.50
N LEU A 177 11.87 14.53 4.36
CA LEU A 177 12.47 14.40 3.04
C LEU A 177 13.51 15.50 2.80
N LYS A 178 14.67 15.12 2.23
CA LYS A 178 15.63 16.09 1.69
C LYS A 178 14.98 16.92 0.58
N PRO A 179 15.48 18.13 0.28
CA PRO A 179 14.97 18.91 -0.87
C PRO A 179 14.96 18.13 -2.19
N SER A 180 15.98 17.32 -2.45
CA SER A 180 16.04 16.40 -3.61
C SER A 180 15.39 15.04 -3.36
N GLY A 181 14.76 14.84 -2.21
CA GLY A 181 14.18 13.57 -1.79
C GLY A 181 12.89 13.21 -2.53
N ARG A 182 12.49 11.94 -2.46
CA ARG A 182 11.26 11.44 -3.08
C ARG A 182 10.48 10.52 -2.18
N LEU A 183 9.15 10.64 -2.23
CA LEU A 183 8.23 9.64 -1.69
C LEU A 183 7.94 8.60 -2.78
N PHE A 184 7.88 7.32 -2.39
CA PHE A 184 7.45 6.22 -3.24
C PHE A 184 6.22 5.59 -2.57
N ILE A 185 5.04 5.79 -3.13
CA ILE A 185 3.77 5.40 -2.51
C ILE A 185 3.03 4.44 -3.42
N ALA A 186 2.90 3.19 -2.98
CA ALA A 186 2.09 2.19 -3.65
C ALA A 186 0.71 2.13 -3.01
N VAL A 187 -0.34 2.20 -3.81
CA VAL A 187 -1.73 2.04 -3.38
C VAL A 187 -2.53 1.23 -4.41
N PRO A 188 -3.57 0.49 -3.99
CA PRO A 188 -4.54 -0.09 -4.89
C PRO A 188 -5.30 1.00 -5.64
N ASN A 189 -5.75 0.66 -6.85
CA ASN A 189 -6.48 1.59 -7.72
C ASN A 189 -7.85 1.02 -8.05
N PHE A 190 -8.89 1.54 -7.42
CA PHE A 190 -10.27 1.09 -7.63
C PHE A 190 -10.82 1.36 -9.04
N ARG A 191 -10.11 2.15 -9.86
CA ARG A 191 -10.46 2.41 -11.27
C ARG A 191 -9.93 1.33 -12.22
N SER A 192 -9.23 0.31 -11.71
CA SER A 192 -8.68 -0.76 -12.53
C SER A 192 -9.76 -1.68 -13.11
N TYR A 193 -9.40 -2.41 -14.18
CA TYR A 193 -10.34 -3.35 -14.80
C TYR A 193 -10.72 -4.50 -13.87
N ASP A 194 -9.79 -5.04 -13.11
CA ASP A 194 -10.07 -6.12 -12.17
C ASP A 194 -10.99 -5.65 -11.03
N ALA A 195 -10.87 -4.40 -10.56
CA ALA A 195 -11.82 -3.82 -9.62
C ALA A 195 -13.23 -3.74 -10.21
N ALA A 196 -13.36 -3.25 -11.44
CA ALA A 196 -14.65 -3.19 -12.15
C ALA A 196 -15.22 -4.59 -12.44
N TYR A 197 -14.37 -5.59 -12.68
CA TYR A 197 -14.80 -6.97 -12.95
C TYR A 197 -15.31 -7.70 -11.72
N PHE A 198 -14.61 -7.58 -10.59
CA PHE A 198 -14.98 -8.29 -9.35
C PHE A 198 -15.96 -7.52 -8.48
N GLN A 199 -16.12 -6.20 -8.70
CA GLN A 199 -17.01 -5.34 -7.94
C GLN A 199 -16.82 -5.52 -6.42
N GLN A 200 -17.88 -5.76 -5.64
CA GLN A 200 -17.83 -5.94 -4.17
C GLN A 200 -16.90 -7.08 -3.70
N HIS A 201 -16.51 -7.97 -4.59
CA HIS A 201 -15.60 -9.08 -4.28
C HIS A 201 -14.14 -8.75 -4.62
N TRP A 202 -13.83 -7.53 -5.08
CA TRP A 202 -12.46 -7.14 -5.37
C TRP A 202 -11.65 -7.09 -4.08
N ALA A 203 -10.66 -7.99 -3.96
CA ALA A 203 -9.96 -8.22 -2.70
C ALA A 203 -9.16 -7.00 -2.21
N ALA A 204 -8.80 -6.07 -3.10
CA ALA A 204 -8.07 -4.88 -2.70
C ALA A 204 -8.95 -3.76 -2.15
N TYR A 205 -10.27 -3.93 -2.06
CA TYR A 205 -11.07 -3.09 -1.17
C TYR A 205 -10.76 -3.35 0.30
N ASP A 206 -10.47 -4.58 0.68
CA ASP A 206 -9.98 -5.00 2.00
C ASP A 206 -10.62 -4.25 3.18
N VAL A 207 -11.96 -4.09 3.14
CA VAL A 207 -12.73 -3.39 4.18
C VAL A 207 -12.70 -4.15 5.51
N PRO A 208 -12.68 -3.47 6.65
CA PRO A 208 -12.49 -2.02 6.82
C PRO A 208 -11.02 -1.64 7.06
N ARG A 209 -10.05 -2.50 6.75
CA ARG A 209 -8.62 -2.22 6.92
C ARG A 209 -8.15 -1.13 5.99
N HIS A 210 -8.63 -1.12 4.73
CA HIS A 210 -8.50 0.02 3.84
C HIS A 210 -9.61 1.03 4.16
N LEU A 211 -9.22 2.16 4.70
CA LEU A 211 -10.12 3.26 5.04
C LEU A 211 -10.40 4.15 3.83
N TRP A 212 -9.44 4.19 2.90
CA TRP A 212 -9.42 5.04 1.72
C TRP A 212 -9.09 4.23 0.48
N HIS A 213 -9.72 4.60 -0.66
CA HIS A 213 -9.47 3.95 -1.95
C HIS A 213 -9.16 5.04 -2.96
N PHE A 214 -7.89 5.13 -3.33
CA PHE A 214 -7.37 6.22 -4.13
C PHE A 214 -7.59 6.01 -5.63
N SER A 215 -7.83 7.12 -6.35
CA SER A 215 -7.69 7.21 -7.79
C SER A 215 -6.42 7.98 -8.15
N LYS A 216 -5.98 7.94 -9.41
CA LYS A 216 -4.87 8.79 -9.87
C LYS A 216 -5.17 10.28 -9.66
N LYS A 217 -6.44 10.69 -9.88
CA LYS A 217 -6.86 12.08 -9.72
C LYS A 217 -6.78 12.51 -8.24
N ALA A 218 -7.23 11.64 -7.32
CA ALA A 218 -7.09 11.88 -5.89
C ALA A 218 -5.63 12.08 -5.48
N MET A 219 -4.73 11.20 -5.96
CA MET A 219 -3.30 11.32 -5.64
C MET A 219 -2.69 12.63 -6.15
N VAL A 220 -3.07 13.08 -7.35
CA VAL A 220 -2.63 14.39 -7.87
C VAL A 220 -3.11 15.52 -6.97
N SER A 221 -4.41 15.55 -6.61
CA SER A 221 -4.99 16.58 -5.74
C SER A 221 -4.32 16.63 -4.37
N ILE A 222 -4.14 15.46 -3.73
CA ILE A 222 -3.51 15.34 -2.41
C ILE A 222 -2.08 15.91 -2.43
N PHE A 223 -1.29 15.59 -3.45
CA PHE A 223 0.09 16.10 -3.49
C PHE A 223 0.18 17.55 -3.92
N ASP A 224 -0.77 18.03 -4.72
CA ASP A 224 -0.88 19.45 -5.03
C ASP A 224 -1.14 20.30 -3.77
N GLU A 225 -2.09 19.87 -2.92
CA GLU A 225 -2.36 20.49 -1.62
C GLU A 225 -1.14 20.47 -0.68
N LEU A 226 -0.28 19.49 -0.82
CA LEU A 226 0.95 19.36 -0.03
C LEU A 226 2.14 20.11 -0.63
N ASP A 227 1.94 20.89 -1.70
CA ASP A 227 3.02 21.57 -2.41
C ASP A 227 4.12 20.58 -2.87
N MET A 228 3.63 19.44 -3.40
CA MET A 228 4.42 18.37 -3.99
C MET A 228 3.86 18.01 -5.37
N GLU A 229 4.65 17.31 -6.18
CA GLU A 229 4.22 16.87 -7.50
C GLU A 229 4.57 15.40 -7.78
N ILE A 230 3.73 14.74 -8.56
CA ILE A 230 4.00 13.37 -9.03
C ILE A 230 4.97 13.45 -10.21
N GLU A 231 6.22 13.03 -10.01
CA GLU A 231 7.25 12.98 -11.04
C GLU A 231 7.04 11.80 -12.00
N ARG A 232 6.64 10.65 -11.46
CA ARG A 232 6.45 9.40 -12.22
C ARG A 232 5.40 8.51 -11.58
N THR A 233 4.79 7.66 -12.41
CA THR A 233 3.91 6.57 -11.94
C THR A 233 4.40 5.25 -12.52
N HIS A 234 4.50 4.21 -11.69
CA HIS A 234 4.90 2.87 -12.10
C HIS A 234 3.79 1.85 -11.86
N PRO A 235 3.57 0.90 -12.79
CA PRO A 235 2.59 -0.15 -12.63
C PRO A 235 3.09 -1.29 -11.72
N MET A 236 2.23 -1.80 -10.85
CA MET A 236 2.47 -3.03 -10.10
C MET A 236 1.77 -4.21 -10.79
N ILE A 237 2.32 -4.66 -11.91
CA ILE A 237 1.68 -5.64 -12.80
C ILE A 237 1.36 -6.99 -12.15
N PHE A 238 2.08 -7.39 -11.09
CA PHE A 238 1.83 -8.65 -10.41
C PHE A 238 0.62 -8.60 -9.49
N ASP A 239 0.23 -7.41 -9.02
CA ASP A 239 -0.88 -7.23 -8.09
C ASP A 239 -2.20 -7.62 -8.72
N ALA A 240 -2.42 -7.33 -10.01
CA ALA A 240 -3.62 -7.74 -10.73
C ALA A 240 -3.88 -9.26 -10.65
N PHE A 241 -2.83 -10.08 -10.69
CA PHE A 241 -2.96 -11.55 -10.60
C PHE A 241 -3.25 -12.00 -9.17
N TYR A 242 -2.52 -11.44 -8.19
CA TYR A 242 -2.69 -11.79 -6.78
C TYR A 242 -4.06 -11.34 -6.26
N VAL A 243 -4.44 -10.10 -6.54
CA VAL A 243 -5.75 -9.54 -6.15
C VAL A 243 -6.87 -10.32 -6.82
N SER A 244 -6.76 -10.62 -8.13
CA SER A 244 -7.76 -11.44 -8.82
C SER A 244 -7.89 -12.84 -8.20
N LEU A 245 -6.78 -13.45 -7.77
CA LEU A 245 -6.82 -14.78 -7.14
C LEU A 245 -7.61 -14.74 -5.83
N LEU A 246 -7.35 -13.78 -4.96
CA LEU A 246 -8.12 -13.57 -3.73
C LEU A 246 -9.58 -13.23 -4.02
N SER A 247 -9.84 -12.39 -5.02
CA SER A 247 -11.20 -12.00 -5.43
C SER A 247 -12.02 -13.20 -5.91
N THR A 248 -11.41 -14.17 -6.59
CA THR A 248 -12.12 -15.41 -6.95
C THR A 248 -12.53 -16.22 -5.73
N LYS A 249 -11.71 -16.23 -4.65
CA LYS A 249 -12.06 -16.87 -3.38
C LYS A 249 -13.23 -16.14 -2.71
N TYR A 250 -13.21 -14.81 -2.67
CA TYR A 250 -14.31 -14.02 -2.08
C TYR A 250 -15.62 -14.21 -2.84
N GLN A 251 -15.57 -14.28 -4.17
CA GLN A 251 -16.75 -14.48 -5.02
C GLN A 251 -17.36 -15.88 -4.96
N SER A 252 -16.56 -16.93 -4.74
CA SER A 252 -17.00 -18.32 -4.93
C SER A 252 -16.59 -19.30 -3.84
N GLY A 253 -16.00 -18.81 -2.74
CA GLY A 253 -15.51 -19.65 -1.64
C GLY A 253 -14.20 -20.40 -1.94
N ARG A 254 -13.69 -20.39 -3.19
CA ARG A 254 -12.49 -21.13 -3.58
C ARG A 254 -11.63 -20.35 -4.58
N TYR A 255 -10.33 -20.67 -4.59
CA TYR A 255 -9.40 -20.08 -5.56
C TYR A 255 -9.65 -20.65 -6.97
N LYS A 256 -9.86 -19.77 -7.96
CA LYS A 256 -10.00 -20.12 -9.38
C LYS A 256 -8.82 -19.58 -10.16
N LEU A 257 -7.74 -20.36 -10.21
CA LEU A 257 -6.45 -19.91 -10.76
C LEU A 257 -6.55 -19.42 -12.20
N PHE A 258 -7.17 -20.22 -13.11
CA PHE A 258 -7.31 -19.83 -14.52
C PHE A 258 -8.09 -18.53 -14.69
N LYS A 259 -9.20 -18.35 -13.93
CA LYS A 259 -9.97 -17.11 -13.95
C LYS A 259 -9.13 -15.94 -13.46
N ALA A 260 -8.36 -16.11 -12.36
CA ALA A 260 -7.51 -15.09 -11.81
C ALA A 260 -6.40 -14.66 -12.78
N LEU A 261 -5.74 -15.62 -13.43
CA LEU A 261 -4.73 -15.35 -14.44
C LEU A 261 -5.31 -14.59 -15.63
N TRP A 262 -6.49 -15.01 -16.10
CA TRP A 262 -7.17 -14.37 -17.23
C TRP A 262 -7.58 -12.92 -16.90
N VAL A 263 -8.25 -12.71 -15.76
CA VAL A 263 -8.67 -11.36 -15.36
C VAL A 263 -7.46 -10.47 -15.09
N GLY A 264 -6.43 -10.96 -14.39
CA GLY A 264 -5.20 -10.22 -14.16
C GLY A 264 -4.46 -9.85 -15.45
N PHE A 265 -4.42 -10.76 -16.43
CA PHE A 265 -3.86 -10.47 -17.75
C PHE A 265 -4.67 -9.39 -18.47
N LEU A 266 -6.00 -9.52 -18.53
CA LEU A 266 -6.87 -8.52 -19.16
C LEU A 266 -6.77 -7.15 -18.46
N SER A 267 -6.67 -7.14 -17.12
CA SER A 267 -6.48 -5.90 -16.35
C SER A 267 -5.21 -5.19 -16.79
N ASN A 268 -4.08 -5.91 -16.82
CA ASN A 268 -2.82 -5.33 -17.28
C ASN A 268 -2.87 -4.90 -18.75
N LEU A 269 -3.49 -5.70 -19.64
CA LEU A 269 -3.61 -5.38 -21.05
C LEU A 269 -4.42 -4.09 -21.28
N LYS A 270 -5.58 -3.95 -20.60
CA LYS A 270 -6.38 -2.72 -20.68
C LYS A 270 -5.64 -1.52 -20.10
N ALA A 271 -4.90 -1.75 -19.01
CA ALA A 271 -4.12 -0.72 -18.34
C ALA A 271 -2.98 -0.16 -19.21
N THR A 272 -2.49 -0.89 -20.23
CA THR A 272 -1.48 -0.32 -21.16
C THR A 272 -2.02 0.90 -21.93
N LYS A 273 -3.35 0.98 -22.14
CA LYS A 273 -4.00 2.10 -22.83
C LYS A 273 -4.49 3.17 -21.86
N THR A 274 -5.01 2.77 -20.70
CA THR A 274 -5.67 3.68 -19.74
C THR A 274 -4.73 4.17 -18.65
N GLY A 275 -3.67 3.42 -18.35
CA GLY A 275 -2.81 3.63 -17.19
C GLY A 275 -3.46 3.19 -15.87
N GLU A 276 -4.65 2.54 -15.89
CA GLU A 276 -5.39 2.12 -14.70
C GLU A 276 -5.02 0.68 -14.31
N TYR A 277 -3.78 0.48 -13.86
CA TYR A 277 -3.34 -0.80 -13.30
C TYR A 277 -3.98 -1.06 -11.94
N SER A 278 -4.05 -2.33 -11.53
CA SER A 278 -4.64 -2.79 -10.25
C SER A 278 -4.04 -2.09 -9.03
N SER A 279 -2.74 -1.87 -9.04
CA SER A 279 -2.02 -1.03 -8.09
C SER A 279 -0.99 -0.16 -8.82
N LEU A 280 -0.75 1.03 -8.27
CA LEU A 280 0.16 2.02 -8.83
C LEU A 280 1.17 2.48 -7.78
N VAL A 281 2.41 2.73 -8.20
CA VAL A 281 3.43 3.41 -7.39
C VAL A 281 3.58 4.82 -7.90
N PHE A 282 3.34 5.79 -7.04
CA PHE A 282 3.56 7.21 -7.31
C PHE A 282 4.92 7.61 -6.76
N VAL A 283 5.77 8.19 -7.61
CA VAL A 283 7.03 8.81 -7.22
C VAL A 283 6.79 10.30 -7.13
N VAL A 284 6.93 10.84 -5.94
CA VAL A 284 6.53 12.20 -5.61
C VAL A 284 7.73 12.98 -5.09
N LYS A 285 7.88 14.22 -5.50
CA LYS A 285 8.95 15.13 -5.08
C LYS A 285 8.35 16.48 -4.65
N HIS A 286 9.18 17.30 -3.99
CA HIS A 286 8.83 18.70 -3.76
C HIS A 286 8.63 19.41 -5.12
N LYS A 287 7.64 20.30 -5.20
CA LYS A 287 7.58 21.25 -6.32
C LYS A 287 8.85 22.09 -6.30
N ASN A 288 9.47 22.27 -7.44
CA ASN A 288 10.59 23.21 -7.55
C ASN A 288 10.00 24.63 -7.43
N ASN A 289 10.46 25.39 -6.46
CA ASN A 289 10.24 26.85 -6.38
C ASN A 289 11.03 27.56 -7.47
#